data_dedbff31e7f29f06e54cabd3b16e58f4
#
_entry.id   dedbff31e7f29f06e54cabd3b16e58f4
#
_cell.length_a   1.000
_cell.length_b   1.000
_cell.length_c   1.000
_cell.angle_alpha   90.00
_cell.angle_beta   90.00
_cell.angle_gamma   90.00
#
_symmetry.space_group_name_H-M   'P 1'
#
loop_
_entity.id
_entity.type
_entity.pdbx_description
1 polymer ?
#
loop_
_entity_poly.entity_id
_entity_poly.type
_entity_poly.pdbx_seq_one_letter_code
_entity_poly.pdbx_strand_id
1 'polypeptide(L)'
;AASLGEPKRRHQLLTALRELPDAMREVLERRPAIAEAAQLAPSKRYWAVVGNGPNKVAAEEVRIKHSELCYKSMACDSTEDKKHIDLSSEPLILVCAAGLIGSTADDVAKEVAIFKAHKATPIVVANDGETRYNADATINVPPVDPALGFILSAMVGHLFGYEAALAIDASALPLREAREIVEHLAGRDLSGDEVLKLVAAAMPNSAAAFHDGLRSGLYDGHLEASTAVTLSRIFDDVLADRPVEQYQRQTG
;
A
#
# COMPACT_ATOMS: atom_id res chain seq x y z
N ALA A 1 27.26 -18.69 5.74
CA ALA A 1 27.03 -19.61 4.61
C ALA A 1 28.23 -19.66 3.66
N ALA A 2 28.71 -18.51 3.15
CA ALA A 2 29.83 -18.46 2.21
C ALA A 2 31.15 -19.05 2.78
N SER A 3 31.33 -19.10 4.09
CA SER A 3 32.51 -19.66 4.74
C SER A 3 32.47 -21.19 4.88
N LEU A 4 31.28 -21.80 4.77
CA LEU A 4 31.07 -23.24 4.99
C LEU A 4 30.79 -24.03 3.70
N GLY A 5 30.57 -23.32 2.56
CA GLY A 5 30.27 -23.96 1.29
C GLY A 5 31.49 -24.42 0.52
N GLU A 6 31.25 -25.18 -0.57
CA GLU A 6 32.29 -25.55 -1.52
C GLU A 6 33.04 -24.33 -2.07
N PRO A 7 34.37 -24.40 -2.31
CA PRO A 7 35.15 -23.24 -2.75
C PRO A 7 34.60 -22.55 -3.99
N LYS A 8 34.08 -23.30 -4.96
CA LYS A 8 33.46 -22.76 -6.19
C LYS A 8 32.20 -21.97 -5.86
N ARG A 9 31.29 -22.53 -5.04
CA ARG A 9 30.04 -21.83 -4.65
C ARG A 9 30.34 -20.62 -3.79
N ARG A 10 31.30 -20.67 -2.91
CA ARG A 10 31.78 -19.53 -2.12
C ARG A 10 32.25 -18.39 -3.03
N HIS A 11 33.08 -18.71 -4.04
CA HIS A 11 33.54 -17.70 -5.01
C HIS A 11 32.39 -17.05 -5.77
N GLN A 12 31.42 -17.85 -6.26
CA GLN A 12 30.22 -17.34 -6.93
C GLN A 12 29.42 -16.38 -6.05
N LEU A 13 29.16 -16.75 -4.79
CA LEU A 13 28.41 -15.89 -3.86
C LEU A 13 29.15 -14.59 -3.53
N LEU A 14 30.48 -14.65 -3.36
CA LEU A 14 31.28 -13.43 -3.13
C LEU A 14 31.29 -12.51 -4.33
N THR A 15 31.29 -13.06 -5.56
CA THR A 15 31.15 -12.28 -6.81
C THR A 15 29.76 -11.64 -6.87
N ALA A 16 28.71 -12.44 -6.67
CA ALA A 16 27.32 -11.93 -6.67
C ALA A 16 27.08 -10.85 -5.60
N LEU A 17 27.69 -10.97 -4.41
CA LEU A 17 27.62 -9.93 -3.37
C LEU A 17 28.32 -8.61 -3.79
N ARG A 18 29.35 -8.66 -4.62
CA ARG A 18 30.01 -7.46 -5.15
C ARG A 18 29.16 -6.76 -6.23
N GLU A 19 28.38 -7.52 -6.98
CA GLU A 19 27.50 -7.04 -8.03
C GLU A 19 26.12 -6.56 -7.47
N LEU A 20 25.75 -7.03 -6.30
CA LEU A 20 24.46 -6.72 -5.68
C LEU A 20 24.16 -5.21 -5.53
N PRO A 21 25.13 -4.33 -5.17
CA PRO A 21 24.86 -2.89 -5.10
C PRO A 21 24.43 -2.27 -6.41
N ASP A 22 24.88 -2.78 -7.56
CA ASP A 22 24.47 -2.29 -8.87
C ASP A 22 23.01 -2.71 -9.15
N ALA A 23 22.66 -3.96 -8.87
CA ALA A 23 21.28 -4.43 -8.95
C ALA A 23 20.34 -3.63 -8.01
N MET A 24 20.80 -3.27 -6.81
CA MET A 24 20.04 -2.42 -5.89
C MET A 24 19.82 -1.00 -6.43
N ARG A 25 20.83 -0.40 -7.10
CA ARG A 25 20.66 0.91 -7.75
C ARG A 25 19.63 0.83 -8.88
N GLU A 26 19.66 -0.23 -9.66
CA GLU A 26 18.66 -0.45 -10.72
C GLU A 26 17.24 -0.59 -10.18
N VAL A 27 17.05 -1.21 -9.00
CA VAL A 27 15.73 -1.22 -8.32
C VAL A 27 15.29 0.20 -7.96
N LEU A 28 16.20 1.09 -7.50
CA LEU A 28 15.85 2.49 -7.23
C LEU A 28 15.39 3.24 -8.49
N GLU A 29 16.01 2.97 -9.63
CA GLU A 29 15.61 3.57 -10.91
C GLU A 29 14.21 3.12 -11.35
N ARG A 30 13.77 1.93 -10.91
CA ARG A 30 12.43 1.37 -11.18
C ARG A 30 11.35 1.87 -10.23
N ARG A 31 11.65 2.79 -9.32
CA ARG A 31 10.69 3.36 -8.35
C ARG A 31 9.37 3.83 -8.98
N PRO A 32 9.32 4.43 -10.19
CA PRO A 32 8.04 4.81 -10.81
C PRO A 32 7.08 3.63 -11.01
N ALA A 33 7.57 2.47 -11.43
CA ALA A 33 6.74 1.27 -11.58
C ALA A 33 6.26 0.72 -10.22
N ILE A 34 7.09 0.85 -9.18
CA ILE A 34 6.70 0.51 -7.80
C ILE A 34 5.59 1.44 -7.31
N ALA A 35 5.71 2.74 -7.56
CA ALA A 35 4.71 3.74 -7.23
C ALA A 35 3.37 3.49 -7.96
N GLU A 36 3.41 3.08 -9.22
CA GLU A 36 2.22 2.69 -9.98
C GLU A 36 1.52 1.49 -9.34
N ALA A 37 2.26 0.42 -9.02
CA ALA A 37 1.70 -0.75 -8.34
C ALA A 37 1.12 -0.39 -6.96
N ALA A 38 1.72 0.57 -6.25
CA ALA A 38 1.28 1.02 -4.94
C ALA A 38 -0.07 1.76 -4.98
N GLN A 39 -0.53 2.26 -6.13
CA GLN A 39 -1.86 2.85 -6.27
C GLN A 39 -3.01 1.85 -6.05
N LEU A 40 -2.72 0.54 -6.09
CA LEU A 40 -3.69 -0.50 -5.74
C LEU A 40 -3.94 -0.61 -4.22
N ALA A 41 -3.10 0.03 -3.40
CA ALA A 41 -3.08 -0.14 -1.96
C ALA A 41 -4.18 0.63 -1.19
N PRO A 42 -4.53 1.90 -1.51
CA PRO A 42 -5.41 2.72 -0.69
C PRO A 42 -6.81 2.13 -0.47
N SER A 43 -7.39 1.51 -1.49
CA SER A 43 -8.72 0.90 -1.43
C SER A 43 -8.77 -0.44 -0.67
N LYS A 44 -7.62 -1.05 -0.35
CA LYS A 44 -7.56 -2.37 0.27
C LYS A 44 -7.46 -2.29 1.78
N ARG A 45 -8.45 -2.86 2.47
CA ARG A 45 -8.49 -2.88 3.94
C ARG A 45 -7.50 -3.87 4.53
N TYR A 46 -7.44 -5.07 3.97
CA TYR A 46 -6.61 -6.17 4.45
C TYR A 46 -5.41 -6.38 3.53
N TRP A 47 -4.25 -6.54 4.14
CA TRP A 47 -3.01 -6.77 3.42
C TRP A 47 -2.30 -8.00 3.98
N ALA A 48 -1.52 -8.64 3.14
CA ALA A 48 -0.60 -9.70 3.53
C ALA A 48 0.70 -9.57 2.75
N VAL A 49 1.78 -10.07 3.32
CA VAL A 49 3.05 -10.26 2.63
C VAL A 49 3.40 -11.74 2.71
N VAL A 50 3.77 -12.34 1.58
CA VAL A 50 4.08 -13.76 1.52
C VAL A 50 5.41 -14.02 0.81
N GLY A 51 6.05 -15.11 1.19
CA GLY A 51 7.29 -15.54 0.57
C GLY A 51 7.66 -16.96 1.01
N ASN A 52 8.45 -17.65 0.20
CA ASN A 52 8.93 -19.01 0.46
C ASN A 52 10.46 -19.02 0.55
N GLY A 53 11.01 -19.91 1.36
CA GLY A 53 12.45 -20.01 1.57
C GLY A 53 13.09 -18.70 2.02
N PRO A 54 14.17 -18.21 1.39
CA PRO A 54 14.78 -16.92 1.74
C PRO A 54 13.83 -15.74 1.58
N ASN A 55 12.89 -15.77 0.63
CA ASN A 55 11.89 -14.75 0.46
C ASN A 55 10.89 -14.64 1.64
N LYS A 56 10.79 -15.67 2.50
CA LYS A 56 10.00 -15.58 3.74
C LYS A 56 10.61 -14.55 4.69
N VAL A 57 11.94 -14.50 4.79
CA VAL A 57 12.64 -13.50 5.62
C VAL A 57 12.41 -12.09 5.09
N ALA A 58 12.43 -11.91 3.74
CA ALA A 58 12.09 -10.65 3.13
C ALA A 58 10.62 -10.25 3.43
N ALA A 59 9.69 -11.20 3.35
CA ALA A 59 8.29 -10.97 3.64
C ALA A 59 8.07 -10.54 5.11
N GLU A 60 8.78 -11.13 6.05
CA GLU A 60 8.72 -10.76 7.48
C GLU A 60 9.20 -9.33 7.73
N GLU A 61 10.32 -8.93 7.13
CA GLU A 61 10.83 -7.56 7.20
C GLU A 61 9.87 -6.56 6.54
N VAL A 62 9.40 -6.87 5.34
CA VAL A 62 8.46 -6.01 4.60
C VAL A 62 7.16 -5.82 5.37
N ARG A 63 6.63 -6.88 6.00
CA ARG A 63 5.44 -6.79 6.86
C ARG A 63 5.61 -5.74 7.96
N ILE A 64 6.78 -5.72 8.62
CA ILE A 64 7.05 -4.74 9.68
C ILE A 64 6.99 -3.33 9.10
N LYS A 65 7.69 -3.08 8.00
CA LYS A 65 7.74 -1.75 7.37
C LYS A 65 6.38 -1.27 6.88
N HIS A 66 5.60 -2.14 6.26
CA HIS A 66 4.25 -1.78 5.84
C HIS A 66 3.33 -1.48 7.03
N SER A 67 3.45 -2.24 8.13
CA SER A 67 2.68 -1.97 9.35
C SER A 67 3.04 -0.61 9.96
N GLU A 68 4.31 -0.25 9.96
CA GLU A 68 4.81 1.04 10.47
C GLU A 68 4.38 2.21 9.58
N LEU A 69 4.57 2.11 8.26
CA LEU A 69 4.34 3.20 7.32
C LEU A 69 2.86 3.41 6.98
N CYS A 70 2.10 2.31 6.85
CA CYS A 70 0.72 2.33 6.38
C CYS A 70 -0.30 2.11 7.51
N TYR A 71 0.13 1.99 8.76
CA TYR A 71 -0.72 1.76 9.95
C TYR A 71 -1.67 0.57 9.79
N LYS A 72 -1.18 -0.51 9.19
CA LYS A 72 -1.96 -1.72 8.92
C LYS A 72 -1.49 -2.88 9.80
N SER A 73 -2.45 -3.60 10.36
CA SER A 73 -2.19 -4.96 10.86
C SER A 73 -2.21 -5.91 9.67
N MET A 74 -1.12 -6.65 9.45
CA MET A 74 -1.05 -7.54 8.29
C MET A 74 -0.41 -8.88 8.60
N ALA A 75 -0.89 -9.90 7.89
CA ALA A 75 -0.37 -11.24 7.96
C ALA A 75 0.97 -11.38 7.20
N CYS A 76 1.80 -12.31 7.67
CA CYS A 76 2.99 -12.74 6.95
C CYS A 76 3.03 -14.26 6.95
N ASP A 77 2.80 -14.86 5.79
CA ASP A 77 2.65 -16.31 5.63
C ASP A 77 3.57 -16.86 4.54
N SER A 78 3.63 -18.18 4.39
CA SER A 78 4.06 -18.78 3.13
C SER A 78 2.96 -18.60 2.07
N THR A 79 3.29 -18.75 0.79
CA THR A 79 2.28 -18.67 -0.26
C THR A 79 1.27 -19.80 -0.13
N GLU A 80 1.71 -20.99 0.27
CA GLU A 80 0.87 -22.16 0.53
C GLU A 80 -0.13 -21.93 1.67
N ASP A 81 0.34 -21.40 2.81
CA ASP A 81 -0.54 -21.14 3.96
C ASP A 81 -1.59 -20.09 3.62
N LYS A 82 -1.19 -19.03 2.92
CA LYS A 82 -2.07 -17.89 2.59
C LYS A 82 -3.27 -18.29 1.74
N LYS A 83 -3.16 -19.26 0.85
CA LYS A 83 -4.29 -19.70 0.03
C LYS A 83 -5.43 -20.34 0.84
N HIS A 84 -5.15 -20.74 2.08
CA HIS A 84 -6.12 -21.34 3.00
C HIS A 84 -6.66 -20.34 4.04
N ILE A 85 -6.11 -19.13 4.12
CA ILE A 85 -6.38 -18.17 5.19
C ILE A 85 -6.83 -16.82 4.61
N ASP A 86 -8.01 -16.37 5.01
CA ASP A 86 -8.50 -14.99 4.85
C ASP A 86 -8.60 -14.46 3.40
N LEU A 87 -8.66 -15.31 2.38
CA LEU A 87 -8.85 -14.86 1.00
C LEU A 87 -10.24 -14.23 0.78
N SER A 88 -11.22 -14.57 1.60
CA SER A 88 -12.58 -13.99 1.55
C SER A 88 -12.63 -12.50 1.85
N SER A 89 -11.59 -11.95 2.47
CA SER A 89 -11.44 -10.51 2.72
C SER A 89 -10.91 -9.71 1.52
N GLU A 90 -10.68 -10.37 0.38
CA GLU A 90 -10.14 -9.80 -0.86
C GLU A 90 -8.86 -8.95 -0.64
N PRO A 91 -7.83 -9.51 0.05
CA PRO A 91 -6.69 -8.74 0.49
C PRO A 91 -5.77 -8.30 -0.65
N LEU A 92 -5.00 -7.23 -0.41
CA LEU A 92 -3.79 -7.00 -1.17
C LEU A 92 -2.71 -7.96 -0.66
N ILE A 93 -2.05 -8.69 -1.57
CA ILE A 93 -1.01 -9.67 -1.24
C ILE A 93 0.28 -9.31 -1.98
N LEU A 94 1.29 -8.83 -1.25
CA LEU A 94 2.63 -8.67 -1.80
C LEU A 94 3.37 -10.01 -1.73
N VAL A 95 3.78 -10.53 -2.88
CA VAL A 95 4.45 -11.82 -3.04
C VAL A 95 5.94 -11.58 -3.30
N CYS A 96 6.78 -11.93 -2.35
CA CYS A 96 8.24 -11.92 -2.49
C CYS A 96 8.67 -13.16 -3.26
N ALA A 97 9.04 -13.02 -4.55
CA ALA A 97 9.38 -14.12 -5.44
C ALA A 97 10.66 -13.90 -6.25
N ALA A 98 11.45 -12.84 -5.97
CA ALA A 98 12.73 -12.62 -6.62
C ALA A 98 13.70 -13.77 -6.37
N GLY A 99 14.39 -14.23 -7.41
CA GLY A 99 15.34 -15.35 -7.34
C GLY A 99 14.69 -16.74 -7.33
N LEU A 100 13.36 -16.86 -7.39
CA LEU A 100 12.71 -18.16 -7.53
C LEU A 100 12.91 -18.74 -8.92
N ILE A 101 13.21 -20.03 -8.99
CA ILE A 101 13.46 -20.77 -10.23
C ILE A 101 12.79 -22.15 -10.19
N GLY A 102 12.59 -22.76 -11.37
CA GLY A 102 12.09 -24.13 -11.51
C GLY A 102 10.72 -24.34 -10.83
N SER A 103 10.52 -25.52 -10.24
CA SER A 103 9.25 -25.93 -9.66
C SER A 103 8.77 -25.03 -8.52
N THR A 104 9.66 -24.43 -7.73
CA THR A 104 9.26 -23.48 -6.67
C THR A 104 8.57 -22.27 -7.25
N ALA A 105 9.05 -21.73 -8.37
CA ALA A 105 8.41 -20.62 -9.04
C ALA A 105 7.07 -21.04 -9.70
N ASP A 106 6.99 -22.28 -10.23
CA ASP A 106 5.75 -22.84 -10.81
C ASP A 106 4.67 -23.02 -9.74
N ASP A 107 5.04 -23.45 -8.54
CA ASP A 107 4.11 -23.59 -7.41
C ASP A 107 3.59 -22.22 -6.95
N VAL A 108 4.48 -21.24 -6.77
CA VAL A 108 4.06 -19.88 -6.44
C VAL A 108 3.15 -19.28 -7.52
N ALA A 109 3.39 -19.58 -8.80
CA ALA A 109 2.51 -19.12 -9.88
C ALA A 109 1.09 -19.67 -9.79
N LYS A 110 0.93 -20.95 -9.41
CA LYS A 110 -0.38 -21.56 -9.15
C LYS A 110 -1.08 -20.87 -7.98
N GLU A 111 -0.36 -20.60 -6.90
CA GLU A 111 -0.92 -19.96 -5.70
C GLU A 111 -1.32 -18.51 -5.96
N VAL A 112 -0.54 -17.75 -6.73
CA VAL A 112 -0.91 -16.40 -7.20
C VAL A 112 -2.20 -16.44 -8.03
N ALA A 113 -2.36 -17.43 -8.90
CA ALA A 113 -3.59 -17.61 -9.67
C ALA A 113 -4.79 -17.94 -8.75
N ILE A 114 -4.58 -18.71 -7.68
CA ILE A 114 -5.62 -18.98 -6.66
C ILE A 114 -5.99 -17.70 -5.93
N PHE A 115 -5.01 -16.89 -5.48
CA PHE A 115 -5.27 -15.60 -4.84
C PHE A 115 -6.18 -14.72 -5.71
N LYS A 116 -5.83 -14.59 -6.99
CA LYS A 116 -6.60 -13.79 -7.94
C LYS A 116 -8.01 -14.36 -8.20
N ALA A 117 -8.16 -15.68 -8.27
CA ALA A 117 -9.46 -16.33 -8.42
C ALA A 117 -10.39 -16.06 -7.22
N HIS A 118 -9.83 -15.80 -6.04
CA HIS A 118 -10.54 -15.40 -4.83
C HIS A 118 -10.63 -13.88 -4.66
N LYS A 119 -10.41 -13.10 -5.73
CA LYS A 119 -10.50 -11.63 -5.77
C LYS A 119 -9.50 -10.91 -4.86
N ALA A 120 -8.48 -11.58 -4.36
CA ALA A 120 -7.34 -10.91 -3.80
C ALA A 120 -6.60 -10.11 -4.90
N THR A 121 -5.81 -9.13 -4.50
CA THR A 121 -5.00 -8.31 -5.40
C THR A 121 -3.53 -8.69 -5.22
N PRO A 122 -3.02 -9.72 -5.93
CA PRO A 122 -1.62 -10.11 -5.85
C PRO A 122 -0.72 -9.13 -6.61
N ILE A 123 0.33 -8.66 -5.92
CA ILE A 123 1.43 -7.90 -6.49
C ILE A 123 2.69 -8.75 -6.30
N VAL A 124 3.38 -9.09 -7.38
CA VAL A 124 4.52 -10.01 -7.33
C VAL A 124 5.83 -9.28 -7.59
N VAL A 125 6.81 -9.48 -6.72
CA VAL A 125 8.19 -9.07 -6.96
C VAL A 125 8.92 -10.24 -7.61
N ALA A 126 9.35 -10.09 -8.86
CA ALA A 126 9.92 -11.17 -9.66
C ALA A 126 11.13 -10.69 -10.47
N ASN A 127 11.95 -11.62 -10.95
CA ASN A 127 13.07 -11.28 -11.82
C ASN A 127 12.57 -10.80 -13.20
N ASP A 128 13.39 -9.99 -13.85
CA ASP A 128 13.20 -9.61 -15.26
C ASP A 128 12.96 -10.84 -16.14
N GLY A 129 11.99 -10.72 -17.04
CA GLY A 129 11.63 -11.79 -17.98
C GLY A 129 10.75 -12.91 -17.37
N GLU A 130 10.37 -12.80 -16.10
CA GLU A 130 9.44 -13.74 -15.47
C GLU A 130 7.99 -13.44 -15.92
N THR A 131 7.32 -14.43 -16.49
CA THR A 131 5.97 -14.29 -17.08
C THR A 131 4.93 -15.25 -16.52
N ARG A 132 5.31 -16.13 -15.58
CA ARG A 132 4.40 -17.17 -15.04
C ARG A 132 3.31 -16.62 -14.12
N TYR A 133 3.53 -15.46 -13.51
CA TYR A 133 2.65 -14.94 -12.47
C TYR A 133 1.46 -14.18 -13.06
N ASN A 134 0.25 -14.69 -12.86
CA ASN A 134 -1.00 -14.00 -13.21
C ASN A 134 -1.39 -13.02 -12.09
N ALA A 135 -0.58 -11.97 -11.89
CA ALA A 135 -0.78 -10.97 -10.87
C ALA A 135 -1.54 -9.72 -11.38
N ASP A 136 -2.00 -8.86 -10.47
CA ASP A 136 -2.56 -7.54 -10.82
C ASP A 136 -1.45 -6.53 -11.13
N ALA A 137 -0.28 -6.70 -10.51
CA ALA A 137 0.95 -6.01 -10.88
C ALA A 137 2.15 -6.93 -10.67
N THR A 138 3.17 -6.77 -11.51
CA THR A 138 4.48 -7.41 -11.33
C THR A 138 5.55 -6.33 -11.28
N ILE A 139 6.30 -6.33 -10.19
CA ILE A 139 7.45 -5.44 -10.00
C ILE A 139 8.70 -6.23 -10.32
N ASN A 140 9.28 -5.91 -11.46
CA ASN A 140 10.46 -6.63 -11.95
C ASN A 140 11.73 -6.11 -11.27
N VAL A 141 12.64 -7.03 -10.93
CA VAL A 141 13.97 -6.74 -10.41
C VAL A 141 15.04 -7.37 -11.30
N PRO A 142 16.25 -6.78 -11.38
CA PRO A 142 17.33 -7.37 -12.16
C PRO A 142 17.70 -8.77 -11.62
N PRO A 143 18.13 -9.69 -12.49
CA PRO A 143 18.54 -11.02 -12.08
C PRO A 143 19.82 -10.96 -11.24
N VAL A 144 19.79 -11.63 -10.09
CA VAL A 144 20.93 -11.84 -9.21
C VAL A 144 21.05 -13.33 -8.88
N ASP A 145 22.15 -13.72 -8.21
CA ASP A 145 22.21 -15.10 -7.71
C ASP A 145 20.96 -15.44 -6.88
N PRO A 146 20.28 -16.56 -7.13
CA PRO A 146 19.03 -16.93 -6.46
C PRO A 146 19.08 -16.85 -4.93
N ALA A 147 20.27 -17.10 -4.33
CA ALA A 147 20.43 -16.98 -2.89
C ALA A 147 20.39 -15.52 -2.38
N LEU A 148 20.48 -14.53 -3.25
CA LEU A 148 20.47 -13.09 -2.92
C LEU A 148 19.19 -12.39 -3.38
N GLY A 149 18.34 -13.04 -4.17
CA GLY A 149 17.12 -12.44 -4.72
C GLY A 149 16.19 -11.86 -3.64
N PHE A 150 16.11 -12.50 -2.48
CA PHE A 150 15.30 -12.05 -1.34
C PHE A 150 15.68 -10.64 -0.86
N ILE A 151 16.94 -10.21 -1.04
CA ILE A 151 17.39 -8.84 -0.69
C ILE A 151 16.69 -7.81 -1.59
N LEU A 152 16.56 -8.12 -2.89
CA LEU A 152 15.84 -7.25 -3.81
C LEU A 152 14.32 -7.27 -3.52
N SER A 153 13.75 -8.43 -3.13
CA SER A 153 12.37 -8.49 -2.65
C SER A 153 12.14 -7.58 -1.44
N ALA A 154 13.02 -7.60 -0.46
CA ALA A 154 12.93 -6.74 0.72
C ALA A 154 13.04 -5.25 0.35
N MET A 155 13.98 -4.90 -0.52
CA MET A 155 14.17 -3.53 -0.98
C MET A 155 12.94 -3.00 -1.73
N VAL A 156 12.39 -3.77 -2.66
CA VAL A 156 11.14 -3.42 -3.36
C VAL A 156 9.99 -3.28 -2.37
N GLY A 157 9.89 -4.20 -1.40
CA GLY A 157 8.86 -4.12 -0.37
C GLY A 157 8.95 -2.83 0.46
N HIS A 158 10.15 -2.38 0.84
CA HIS A 158 10.34 -1.10 1.53
C HIS A 158 9.89 0.09 0.68
N LEU A 159 10.30 0.13 -0.60
CA LEU A 159 9.88 1.18 -1.53
C LEU A 159 8.37 1.14 -1.77
N PHE A 160 7.78 -0.04 -1.94
CA PHE A 160 6.34 -0.20 -2.09
C PHE A 160 5.59 0.32 -0.86
N GLY A 161 6.04 -0.02 0.35
CA GLY A 161 5.45 0.51 1.58
C GLY A 161 5.49 2.03 1.68
N TYR A 162 6.61 2.63 1.27
CA TYR A 162 6.75 4.08 1.20
C TYR A 162 5.79 4.71 0.18
N GLU A 163 5.71 4.18 -1.04
CA GLU A 163 4.82 4.69 -2.09
C GLU A 163 3.34 4.46 -1.74
N ALA A 164 3.01 3.33 -1.11
CA ALA A 164 1.66 3.07 -0.62
C ALA A 164 1.25 4.05 0.48
N ALA A 165 2.16 4.39 1.40
CA ALA A 165 1.92 5.40 2.42
C ALA A 165 1.67 6.78 1.79
N LEU A 166 2.43 7.17 0.76
CA LEU A 166 2.18 8.41 0.01
C LEU A 166 0.82 8.39 -0.71
N ALA A 167 0.43 7.26 -1.30
CA ALA A 167 -0.87 7.11 -1.96
C ALA A 167 -2.04 7.21 -0.96
N ILE A 168 -1.88 6.62 0.23
CA ILE A 168 -2.84 6.73 1.33
C ILE A 168 -2.94 8.18 1.80
N ASP A 169 -1.81 8.85 2.01
CA ASP A 169 -1.77 10.25 2.42
C ASP A 169 -2.41 11.18 1.38
N ALA A 170 -2.18 10.92 0.10
CA ALA A 170 -2.80 11.66 -0.99
C ALA A 170 -4.34 11.54 -0.98
N SER A 171 -4.87 10.38 -0.60
CA SER A 171 -6.32 10.17 -0.49
C SER A 171 -6.97 11.05 0.59
N ALA A 172 -6.22 11.50 1.60
CA ALA A 172 -6.69 12.38 2.66
C ALA A 172 -6.67 13.88 2.28
N LEU A 173 -6.20 14.24 1.08
CA LEU A 173 -6.08 15.64 0.65
C LEU A 173 -7.37 16.45 0.84
N PRO A 174 -8.58 15.99 0.42
CA PRO A 174 -9.80 16.75 0.60
C PRO A 174 -10.12 17.10 2.05
N LEU A 175 -9.79 16.19 2.98
CA LEU A 175 -10.00 16.40 4.41
C LEU A 175 -8.98 17.39 5.00
N ARG A 176 -7.74 17.35 4.54
CA ARG A 176 -6.71 18.34 4.93
C ARG A 176 -7.06 19.73 4.46
N GLU A 177 -7.46 19.88 3.20
CA GLU A 177 -7.91 21.16 2.65
C GLU A 177 -9.12 21.72 3.42
N ALA A 178 -10.10 20.87 3.72
CA ALA A 178 -11.25 21.25 4.53
C ALA A 178 -10.84 21.74 5.93
N ARG A 179 -9.91 21.03 6.57
CA ARG A 179 -9.36 21.42 7.88
C ARG A 179 -8.61 22.74 7.82
N GLU A 180 -7.77 22.96 6.82
CA GLU A 180 -7.01 24.20 6.63
C GLU A 180 -7.95 25.40 6.44
N ILE A 181 -9.05 25.26 5.68
CA ILE A 181 -10.09 26.29 5.53
C ILE A 181 -10.65 26.66 6.89
N VAL A 182 -11.05 25.68 7.70
CA VAL A 182 -11.60 25.93 9.04
C VAL A 182 -10.59 26.60 9.96
N GLU A 183 -9.37 26.08 10.04
CA GLU A 183 -8.31 26.61 10.91
C GLU A 183 -7.93 28.05 10.53
N HIS A 184 -7.84 28.33 9.24
CA HIS A 184 -7.52 29.69 8.74
C HIS A 184 -8.61 30.70 9.08
N LEU A 185 -9.87 30.33 9.01
CA LEU A 185 -11.00 31.22 9.28
C LEU A 185 -11.30 31.37 10.77
N ALA A 186 -11.17 30.28 11.54
CA ALA A 186 -11.37 30.30 12.99
C ALA A 186 -10.35 31.17 13.74
N GLY A 187 -9.18 31.39 13.17
CA GLY A 187 -8.16 32.29 13.73
C GLY A 187 -8.39 33.79 13.50
N ARG A 188 -9.46 34.17 12.80
CA ARG A 188 -9.80 35.57 12.51
C ARG A 188 -10.73 36.16 13.57
N ASP A 189 -10.69 37.48 13.74
CA ASP A 189 -11.63 38.22 14.59
C ASP A 189 -12.97 38.42 13.86
N LEU A 190 -13.76 37.33 13.78
CA LEU A 190 -15.04 37.26 13.11
C LEU A 190 -16.08 36.61 14.02
N SER A 191 -17.36 36.97 13.83
CA SER A 191 -18.46 36.27 14.49
C SER A 191 -18.59 34.81 14.00
N GLY A 192 -19.21 33.92 14.78
CA GLY A 192 -19.43 32.53 14.38
C GLY A 192 -20.23 32.40 13.09
N ASP A 193 -21.24 33.23 12.86
CA ASP A 193 -22.03 33.26 11.62
C ASP A 193 -21.19 33.68 10.41
N GLU A 194 -20.31 34.67 10.57
CA GLU A 194 -19.40 35.09 9.48
C GLU A 194 -18.40 33.99 9.15
N VAL A 195 -17.79 33.35 10.18
CA VAL A 195 -16.89 32.21 9.97
C VAL A 195 -17.62 31.10 9.21
N LEU A 196 -18.82 30.69 9.65
CA LEU A 196 -19.57 29.61 9.03
C LEU A 196 -19.90 29.91 7.57
N LYS A 197 -20.31 31.13 7.24
CA LYS A 197 -20.55 31.54 5.86
C LYS A 197 -19.31 31.47 4.98
N LEU A 198 -18.17 31.92 5.49
CA LEU A 198 -16.92 31.86 4.75
C LEU A 198 -16.43 30.42 4.57
N VAL A 199 -16.60 29.57 5.59
CA VAL A 199 -16.31 28.13 5.50
C VAL A 199 -17.21 27.48 4.44
N ALA A 200 -18.52 27.72 4.50
CA ALA A 200 -19.48 27.19 3.52
C ALA A 200 -19.16 27.63 2.08
N ALA A 201 -18.70 28.86 1.88
CA ALA A 201 -18.30 29.36 0.57
C ALA A 201 -17.00 28.72 0.02
N ALA A 202 -16.06 28.35 0.91
CA ALA A 202 -14.77 27.77 0.53
C ALA A 202 -14.77 26.23 0.44
N MET A 203 -15.76 25.53 1.05
CA MET A 203 -15.79 24.09 1.26
C MET A 203 -16.28 23.21 0.08
N PRO A 204 -17.03 23.71 -0.94
CA PRO A 204 -17.72 22.84 -1.91
C PRO A 204 -16.79 21.87 -2.66
N ASN A 205 -15.59 22.30 -3.03
CA ASN A 205 -14.65 21.48 -3.79
C ASN A 205 -14.12 20.30 -2.93
N SER A 206 -13.73 20.57 -1.68
CA SER A 206 -13.24 19.53 -0.77
C SER A 206 -14.36 18.55 -0.40
N ALA A 207 -15.59 19.05 -0.19
CA ALA A 207 -16.75 18.19 0.06
C ALA A 207 -17.09 17.31 -1.16
N ALA A 208 -17.10 17.87 -2.36
CA ALA A 208 -17.34 17.10 -3.58
C ALA A 208 -16.28 16.03 -3.79
N ALA A 209 -14.99 16.38 -3.65
CA ALA A 209 -13.89 15.43 -3.77
C ALA A 209 -13.97 14.30 -2.72
N PHE A 210 -14.34 14.61 -1.48
CA PHE A 210 -14.56 13.62 -0.44
C PHE A 210 -15.70 12.67 -0.79
N HIS A 211 -16.86 13.21 -1.21
CA HIS A 211 -18.00 12.39 -1.59
C HIS A 211 -17.74 11.54 -2.85
N ASP A 212 -16.96 12.05 -3.81
CA ASP A 212 -16.50 11.27 -4.96
C ASP A 212 -15.58 10.11 -4.53
N GLY A 213 -14.67 10.37 -3.60
CA GLY A 213 -13.81 9.37 -3.00
C GLY A 213 -14.61 8.27 -2.27
N LEU A 214 -15.66 8.63 -1.52
CA LEU A 214 -16.57 7.66 -0.90
C LEU A 214 -17.27 6.79 -1.96
N ARG A 215 -17.81 7.40 -3.01
CA ARG A 215 -18.52 6.66 -4.09
C ARG A 215 -17.59 5.71 -4.87
N SER A 216 -16.34 6.08 -5.05
CA SER A 216 -15.36 5.26 -5.77
C SER A 216 -14.69 4.18 -4.91
N GLY A 217 -14.98 4.12 -3.60
CA GLY A 217 -14.31 3.18 -2.67
C GLY A 217 -12.88 3.55 -2.33
N LEU A 218 -12.44 4.79 -2.61
CA LEU A 218 -11.09 5.26 -2.31
C LEU A 218 -10.72 5.11 -0.83
N TYR A 219 -11.71 5.28 0.05
CA TYR A 219 -11.52 5.24 1.50
C TYR A 219 -11.79 3.87 2.14
N ASP A 220 -12.19 2.84 1.37
CA ASP A 220 -12.58 1.53 1.90
C ASP A 220 -11.45 0.86 2.69
N GLY A 221 -10.23 1.15 2.35
CA GLY A 221 -9.05 0.63 3.01
C GLY A 221 -8.71 1.26 4.36
N HIS A 222 -9.16 2.48 4.66
CA HIS A 222 -8.62 3.28 5.77
C HIS A 222 -9.67 3.99 6.60
N LEU A 223 -10.84 4.33 6.05
CA LEU A 223 -11.86 5.08 6.75
C LEU A 223 -12.90 4.13 7.35
N GLU A 224 -13.17 4.30 8.64
CA GLU A 224 -14.26 3.56 9.28
C GLU A 224 -15.62 4.11 8.84
N ALA A 225 -16.60 3.23 8.66
CA ALA A 225 -17.93 3.61 8.18
C ALA A 225 -18.60 4.69 9.04
N SER A 226 -18.47 4.60 10.38
CA SER A 226 -18.98 5.62 11.30
C SER A 226 -18.33 6.97 11.09
N THR A 227 -17.02 7.01 10.84
CA THR A 227 -16.27 8.24 10.56
C THR A 227 -16.69 8.81 9.20
N ALA A 228 -16.86 7.97 8.18
CA ALA A 228 -17.33 8.38 6.86
C ALA A 228 -18.71 9.07 6.93
N VAL A 229 -19.64 8.46 7.67
CA VAL A 229 -20.98 9.04 7.90
C VAL A 229 -20.90 10.36 8.65
N THR A 230 -20.07 10.44 9.70
CA THR A 230 -19.89 11.67 10.49
C THR A 230 -19.33 12.81 9.62
N LEU A 231 -18.26 12.53 8.85
CA LEU A 231 -17.65 13.52 7.97
C LEU A 231 -18.61 13.97 6.86
N SER A 232 -19.33 13.03 6.22
CA SER A 232 -20.33 13.36 5.21
C SER A 232 -21.39 14.30 5.77
N ARG A 233 -21.91 13.99 6.97
CA ARG A 233 -22.89 14.83 7.65
C ARG A 233 -22.35 16.23 7.99
N ILE A 234 -21.10 16.31 8.46
CA ILE A 234 -20.45 17.61 8.74
C ILE A 234 -20.39 18.47 7.46
N PHE A 235 -19.95 17.89 6.34
CA PHE A 235 -19.92 18.60 5.06
C PHE A 235 -21.32 19.09 4.65
N ASP A 236 -22.33 18.23 4.71
CA ASP A 236 -23.69 18.56 4.36
C ASP A 236 -24.27 19.67 5.26
N ASP A 237 -24.02 19.59 6.57
CA ASP A 237 -24.50 20.59 7.54
C ASP A 237 -23.82 21.95 7.33
N VAL A 238 -22.50 21.97 7.05
CA VAL A 238 -21.76 23.20 6.74
C VAL A 238 -22.26 23.85 5.44
N LEU A 239 -22.50 23.07 4.40
CA LEU A 239 -22.95 23.55 3.10
C LEU A 239 -24.42 23.99 3.09
N ALA A 240 -25.21 23.62 4.10
CA ALA A 240 -26.63 23.96 4.19
C ALA A 240 -26.90 25.42 4.58
N ASP A 241 -25.88 26.26 4.75
CA ASP A 241 -25.97 27.70 5.10
C ASP A 241 -26.95 27.99 6.26
N ARG A 242 -26.77 27.23 7.37
CA ARG A 242 -27.61 27.35 8.57
C ARG A 242 -27.00 28.32 9.58
N PRO A 243 -27.82 29.00 10.42
CA PRO A 243 -27.28 29.79 11.53
C PRO A 243 -26.47 28.92 12.52
N VAL A 244 -25.43 29.51 13.12
CA VAL A 244 -24.54 28.82 14.08
C VAL A 244 -25.33 28.14 15.21
N GLU A 245 -26.36 28.79 15.76
CA GLU A 245 -27.19 28.19 16.82
C GLU A 245 -27.89 26.90 16.37
N GLN A 246 -28.35 26.85 15.13
CA GLN A 246 -28.98 25.65 14.59
C GLN A 246 -27.95 24.55 14.36
N TYR A 247 -26.78 24.90 13.85
CA TYR A 247 -25.65 23.98 13.68
C TYR A 247 -25.24 23.36 15.02
N GLN A 248 -25.05 24.19 16.05
CA GLN A 248 -24.69 23.73 17.40
C GLN A 248 -25.74 22.80 18.03
N ARG A 249 -27.03 23.04 17.81
CA ARG A 249 -28.09 22.13 18.31
C ARG A 249 -28.11 20.77 17.63
N GLN A 250 -27.59 20.65 16.42
CA GLN A 250 -27.59 19.41 15.64
C GLN A 250 -26.31 18.59 15.81
N THR A 251 -25.19 19.26 16.05
CA THR A 251 -23.88 18.62 16.19
C THR A 251 -23.47 18.35 17.64
N GLY A 252 -24.16 18.92 18.59
CA GLY A 252 -23.97 18.74 20.02
C GLY A 252 -22.99 19.68 20.62
#